data_96a3e3994b2e0e3c82a386f7c9b0b367
#
_entry.id   96a3e3994b2e0e3c82a386f7c9b0b367
#
_cell.length_a   1.000
_cell.length_b   1.000
_cell.length_c   1.000
_cell.angle_alpha   90.00
_cell.angle_beta   90.00
_cell.angle_gamma   90.00
#
_symmetry.space_group_name_H-M   'P 1'
#
loop_
_entity.id
_entity.type
_entity.pdbx_description
1 polymer ?
#
loop_
_entity_poly.entity_id
_entity_poly.type
_entity_poly.pdbx_seq_one_letter_code
_entity_poly.pdbx_strand_id
1 'polypeptide(L)'
;MRKKKFLLSTAILAMALFAASCGKKTADSTEKNKASASEASSSNASPSTLTEDSPEIKELENMKVPEEPKVSEMGKITLPDIKKISVTVAPMKEVTDADVTAAINQALQQDLKTVEEPAKEGDTVNIDYSGTIDGKKFDGGTAEKQDLQLGSGQFIPGFEDQLIGKKAGEKLTVKVTFPKEYSQAPDLAGKDAEFAVTINAVKRAPELTDQWVKDNKDTTAETVESYKDQIREQLKAKMEFRYHSTIQNDAMQQIFDEAKVEPSEKLMEYAKAYVLNAQLTQYKQYGMGAADVINMSGKSVEEFKKDAYANADSYAKQIFIMRKIADDQKIRPTDALLDSLAKAESSLTGQDMNRIKLIEQYGKQVVEEAAVRNAVMEYIESQITVKEEEPSISTEIDTQNKTGESKGTEKQSEENKETETKETKSQAEEKK
;
A
#
# COMPACT_ATOMS: atom_id res chain seq x y z
N MET A 1 18.14 18.85 -18.76
CA MET A 1 18.24 17.42 -18.43
C MET A 1 17.55 17.19 -17.09
N ARG A 2 16.28 16.79 -17.07
CA ARG A 2 15.57 16.45 -15.84
C ARG A 2 16.05 15.08 -15.39
N LYS A 3 16.80 15.03 -14.28
CA LYS A 3 17.12 13.77 -13.58
C LYS A 3 15.79 13.17 -13.12
N LYS A 4 15.27 12.14 -13.82
CA LYS A 4 14.20 11.29 -13.30
C LYS A 4 14.75 10.66 -12.02
N LYS A 5 14.22 11.04 -10.86
CA LYS A 5 14.42 10.32 -9.62
C LYS A 5 13.70 8.99 -9.81
N PHE A 6 14.44 7.92 -10.05
CA PHE A 6 13.93 6.56 -9.99
C PHE A 6 13.35 6.36 -8.59
N LEU A 7 12.08 5.99 -8.53
CA LEU A 7 11.47 5.45 -7.34
C LEU A 7 12.30 4.22 -6.94
N LEU A 8 12.88 4.24 -5.73
CA LEU A 8 13.49 3.07 -5.15
C LEU A 8 12.50 1.91 -5.29
N SER A 9 12.96 0.80 -5.85
CA SER A 9 12.15 -0.40 -5.98
C SER A 9 11.64 -0.80 -4.59
N THR A 10 10.37 -1.12 -4.54
CA THR A 10 9.67 -1.48 -3.31
C THR A 10 10.30 -2.66 -2.58
N ALA A 11 11.04 -3.52 -3.26
CA ALA A 11 11.71 -4.69 -2.67
C ALA A 11 12.91 -4.32 -1.77
N ILE A 12 13.72 -3.33 -2.17
CA ILE A 12 14.88 -2.90 -1.35
C ILE A 12 14.44 -1.89 -0.29
N LEU A 13 13.47 -1.02 -0.59
CA LEU A 13 12.99 0.01 0.33
C LEU A 13 11.98 -0.51 1.36
N ALA A 14 11.09 -1.45 1.01
CA ALA A 14 10.16 -2.08 1.96
C ALA A 14 10.91 -2.75 3.13
N MET A 15 12.18 -3.02 2.93
CA MET A 15 13.03 -3.64 3.90
C MET A 15 13.71 -2.66 4.89
N ALA A 16 13.69 -1.36 4.64
CA ALA A 16 14.23 -0.34 5.56
C ALA A 16 13.18 0.20 6.56
N LEU A 17 11.88 -0.04 6.34
CA LEU A 17 10.79 0.64 7.04
C LEU A 17 9.96 -0.24 8.00
N PHE A 18 10.39 -1.47 8.33
CA PHE A 18 9.68 -2.30 9.31
C PHE A 18 9.68 -1.72 10.74
N ALA A 19 10.38 -0.61 11.00
CA ALA A 19 10.39 0.04 12.31
C ALA A 19 9.09 0.81 12.66
N ALA A 20 8.11 0.95 11.75
CA ALA A 20 6.98 1.84 11.96
C ALA A 20 5.60 1.16 12.16
N SER A 21 5.49 -0.17 12.15
CA SER A 21 4.18 -0.85 12.16
C SER A 21 3.85 -1.71 13.38
N CYS A 22 4.61 -1.69 14.44
CA CYS A 22 4.21 -2.33 15.72
C CYS A 22 3.51 -1.34 16.65
N GLY A 23 2.48 -0.65 16.16
CA GLY A 23 1.57 0.15 16.97
C GLY A 23 0.38 -0.70 17.40
N LYS A 24 0.33 -1.09 18.69
CA LYS A 24 -0.84 -1.65 19.34
C LYS A 24 -2.12 -0.91 18.93
N LYS A 25 -3.11 -1.63 18.44
CA LYS A 25 -4.51 -1.18 18.46
C LYS A 25 -4.92 -0.97 19.92
N THR A 26 -4.92 0.27 20.38
CA THR A 26 -5.68 0.67 21.56
C THR A 26 -7.01 1.23 21.08
N ALA A 27 -8.07 0.53 21.42
CA ALA A 27 -9.44 0.96 21.27
C ALA A 27 -9.70 2.22 22.13
N ASP A 28 -10.44 3.13 21.51
CA ASP A 28 -11.46 4.00 22.09
C ASP A 28 -11.14 4.82 23.35
N SER A 29 -11.11 6.15 23.16
CA SER A 29 -11.70 7.07 24.13
C SER A 29 -12.05 8.39 23.45
N THR A 30 -13.32 8.49 23.03
CA THR A 30 -14.02 9.76 22.87
C THR A 30 -14.21 10.38 24.24
N GLU A 31 -13.48 11.43 24.57
CA GLU A 31 -13.89 12.33 25.64
C GLU A 31 -13.87 13.79 25.20
N LYS A 32 -15.02 14.37 25.46
CA LYS A 32 -15.41 15.75 25.22
C LYS A 32 -14.49 16.72 25.96
N ASN A 33 -13.79 17.59 25.27
CA ASN A 33 -13.16 18.75 25.89
C ASN A 33 -14.17 19.90 26.07
N LYS A 34 -14.58 20.07 27.30
CA LYS A 34 -15.26 21.27 27.81
C LYS A 34 -14.18 22.22 28.34
N ALA A 35 -14.17 23.43 27.80
CA ALA A 35 -13.28 24.49 28.22
C ALA A 35 -13.42 24.79 29.73
N SER A 36 -12.28 24.88 30.41
CA SER A 36 -12.17 25.60 31.68
C SER A 36 -10.90 26.44 31.63
N ALA A 37 -11.10 27.74 31.61
CA ALA A 37 -10.03 28.72 31.76
C ALA A 37 -9.57 28.73 33.24
N SER A 38 -8.26 28.60 33.45
CA SER A 38 -7.63 29.09 34.67
C SER A 38 -6.29 29.72 34.30
N GLU A 39 -6.16 30.96 34.65
CA GLU A 39 -4.98 31.82 34.49
C GLU A 39 -3.78 31.24 35.23
N ALA A 40 -2.66 31.14 34.55
CA ALA A 40 -1.34 31.13 35.16
C ALA A 40 -0.31 31.78 34.25
N SER A 41 0.04 32.97 34.62
CA SER A 41 1.32 33.68 34.46
C SER A 41 2.18 33.41 33.22
N SER A 42 2.23 34.46 32.41
CA SER A 42 3.05 34.69 31.25
C SER A 42 4.57 34.54 31.50
N SER A 43 5.20 33.75 30.65
CA SER A 43 6.47 34.12 30.06
C SER A 43 6.32 33.97 28.55
N ASN A 44 6.08 35.09 27.88
CA ASN A 44 6.07 35.21 26.43
C ASN A 44 7.49 35.06 25.90
N ALA A 45 7.86 33.83 25.52
CA ALA A 45 8.83 33.62 24.45
C ALA A 45 8.05 33.01 23.29
N SER A 46 7.81 33.75 22.22
CA SER A 46 7.43 33.17 20.92
C SER A 46 8.42 32.05 20.62
N PRO A 47 7.99 30.85 20.23
CA PRO A 47 8.94 29.82 19.83
C PRO A 47 9.77 30.41 18.67
N SER A 48 11.06 30.60 18.90
CA SER A 48 11.98 31.02 17.85
C SER A 48 11.91 29.96 16.76
N THR A 49 11.45 30.35 15.56
CA THR A 49 11.42 29.46 14.40
C THR A 49 12.84 28.97 14.16
N LEU A 50 13.03 27.64 14.26
CA LEU A 50 14.31 27.00 13.98
C LEU A 50 14.65 27.18 12.50
N THR A 51 15.93 27.45 12.22
CA THR A 51 16.48 27.50 10.87
C THR A 51 17.54 26.44 10.71
N GLU A 52 17.95 26.16 9.48
CA GLU A 52 19.06 25.24 9.20
C GLU A 52 20.39 25.71 9.85
N ASP A 53 20.49 27.00 10.17
CA ASP A 53 21.65 27.58 10.86
C ASP A 53 21.58 27.47 12.39
N SER A 54 20.45 27.06 12.96
CA SER A 54 20.30 26.88 14.41
C SER A 54 21.29 25.83 14.93
N PRO A 55 21.98 26.07 16.04
CA PRO A 55 23.01 25.16 16.57
C PRO A 55 22.46 23.74 16.81
N GLU A 56 21.23 23.62 17.31
CA GLU A 56 20.56 22.35 17.61
C GLU A 56 20.25 21.57 16.33
N ILE A 57 19.92 22.26 15.24
CA ILE A 57 19.66 21.65 13.93
C ILE A 57 20.97 21.17 13.33
N LYS A 58 22.03 21.97 13.38
CA LYS A 58 23.37 21.56 12.92
C LYS A 58 23.91 20.37 13.70
N GLU A 59 23.71 20.32 15.02
CA GLU A 59 24.06 19.16 15.84
C GLU A 59 23.31 17.92 15.38
N LEU A 60 21.98 18.03 15.19
CA LEU A 60 21.12 16.95 14.74
C LEU A 60 21.52 16.43 13.35
N GLU A 61 21.79 17.31 12.39
CA GLU A 61 22.17 16.95 11.03
C GLU A 61 23.59 16.38 10.90
N ASN A 62 24.48 16.79 11.79
CA ASN A 62 25.87 16.29 11.84
C ASN A 62 26.02 15.05 12.71
N MET A 63 24.96 14.58 13.36
CA MET A 63 24.99 13.37 14.15
C MET A 63 25.36 12.16 13.27
N LYS A 64 26.40 11.46 13.68
CA LYS A 64 26.83 10.24 13.01
C LYS A 64 26.18 9.03 13.67
N VAL A 65 25.66 8.13 12.86
CA VAL A 65 25.30 6.80 13.34
C VAL A 65 26.60 6.08 13.71
N PRO A 66 26.75 5.58 14.96
CA PRO A 66 27.92 4.78 15.34
C PRO A 66 28.08 3.54 14.45
N GLU A 67 29.23 2.90 14.50
CA GLU A 67 29.39 1.59 13.87
C GLU A 67 28.50 0.58 14.56
N GLU A 68 27.82 -0.27 13.76
CA GLU A 68 26.97 -1.33 14.27
C GLU A 68 27.79 -2.27 15.16
N PRO A 69 27.35 -2.55 16.41
CA PRO A 69 28.08 -3.45 17.31
C PRO A 69 28.06 -4.88 16.77
N LYS A 70 29.14 -5.63 17.04
CA LYS A 70 29.19 -7.07 16.75
C LYS A 70 28.15 -7.80 17.61
N VAL A 71 27.67 -8.96 17.14
CA VAL A 71 26.67 -9.78 17.85
C VAL A 71 27.05 -10.04 19.30
N SER A 72 28.35 -10.29 19.58
CA SER A 72 28.88 -10.50 20.93
C SER A 72 28.84 -9.26 21.84
N GLU A 73 28.65 -8.07 21.26
CA GLU A 73 28.55 -6.79 21.97
C GLU A 73 27.12 -6.25 22.06
N MET A 74 26.15 -6.92 21.42
CA MET A 74 24.76 -6.46 21.37
C MET A 74 23.96 -6.69 22.65
N GLY A 75 24.45 -7.54 23.56
CA GLY A 75 23.76 -7.88 24.80
C GLY A 75 23.46 -9.36 24.95
N LYS A 76 22.29 -9.69 25.53
CA LYS A 76 21.84 -11.06 25.68
C LYS A 76 20.60 -11.30 24.86
N ILE A 77 20.53 -12.48 24.21
CA ILE A 77 19.38 -12.89 23.42
C ILE A 77 19.13 -14.39 23.60
N THR A 78 17.84 -14.73 23.71
CA THR A 78 17.36 -16.11 23.59
C THR A 78 16.29 -16.13 22.51
N LEU A 79 16.58 -16.82 21.40
CA LEU A 79 15.63 -17.01 20.30
C LEU A 79 14.67 -18.18 20.64
N PRO A 80 13.43 -18.15 20.15
CA PRO A 80 12.55 -19.30 20.20
C PRO A 80 13.07 -20.42 19.31
N ASP A 81 12.48 -21.61 19.46
CA ASP A 81 12.71 -22.72 18.53
C ASP A 81 11.96 -22.45 17.23
N ILE A 82 12.66 -21.96 16.21
CA ILE A 82 12.10 -21.56 14.91
C ILE A 82 11.29 -22.72 14.27
N LYS A 83 11.67 -23.98 14.51
CA LYS A 83 10.95 -25.15 13.96
C LYS A 83 9.55 -25.35 14.53
N LYS A 84 9.20 -24.69 15.63
CA LYS A 84 7.86 -24.72 16.23
C LYS A 84 6.94 -23.65 15.71
N ILE A 85 7.47 -22.69 14.94
CA ILE A 85 6.67 -21.63 14.35
C ILE A 85 5.81 -22.18 13.23
N SER A 86 4.56 -21.76 13.18
CA SER A 86 3.61 -22.11 12.13
C SER A 86 2.91 -20.87 11.63
N VAL A 87 2.90 -20.70 10.31
CA VAL A 87 2.26 -19.58 9.62
C VAL A 87 1.14 -20.10 8.74
N THR A 88 0.00 -19.42 8.75
CA THR A 88 -1.13 -19.75 7.87
C THR A 88 -1.30 -18.62 6.84
N VAL A 89 -1.32 -18.99 5.57
CA VAL A 89 -1.46 -18.05 4.44
C VAL A 89 -2.50 -18.53 3.45
N ALA A 90 -3.06 -17.61 2.67
CA ALA A 90 -3.88 -17.98 1.53
C ALA A 90 -3.03 -18.65 0.46
N PRO A 91 -3.57 -19.67 -0.26
CA PRO A 91 -2.86 -20.28 -1.38
C PRO A 91 -2.46 -19.23 -2.43
N MET A 92 -1.30 -19.43 -3.03
CA MET A 92 -0.86 -18.57 -4.11
C MET A 92 -1.72 -18.81 -5.36
N LYS A 93 -2.33 -17.72 -5.89
CA LYS A 93 -3.15 -17.79 -7.10
C LYS A 93 -2.25 -17.84 -8.35
N GLU A 94 -2.74 -18.49 -9.40
CA GLU A 94 -2.06 -18.45 -10.69
C GLU A 94 -2.34 -17.12 -11.42
N VAL A 95 -1.35 -16.64 -12.19
CA VAL A 95 -1.52 -15.47 -13.07
C VAL A 95 -2.32 -15.88 -14.30
N THR A 96 -3.45 -15.22 -14.50
CA THR A 96 -4.34 -15.46 -15.64
C THR A 96 -4.03 -14.53 -16.82
N ASP A 97 -4.53 -14.86 -18.00
CA ASP A 97 -4.45 -13.98 -19.18
C ASP A 97 -5.22 -12.66 -18.96
N ALA A 98 -6.25 -12.68 -18.12
CA ALA A 98 -6.98 -11.47 -17.73
C ALA A 98 -6.09 -10.53 -16.90
N ASP A 99 -5.28 -11.06 -15.98
CA ASP A 99 -4.33 -10.27 -15.19
C ASP A 99 -3.26 -9.62 -16.10
N VAL A 100 -2.75 -10.38 -17.07
CA VAL A 100 -1.78 -9.87 -18.05
C VAL A 100 -2.41 -8.76 -18.89
N THR A 101 -3.64 -8.96 -19.37
CA THR A 101 -4.37 -7.97 -20.15
C THR A 101 -4.63 -6.70 -19.33
N ALA A 102 -5.04 -6.83 -18.08
CA ALA A 102 -5.26 -5.71 -17.17
C ALA A 102 -3.97 -4.90 -16.94
N ALA A 103 -2.84 -5.58 -16.71
CA ALA A 103 -1.55 -4.92 -16.52
C ALA A 103 -1.08 -4.18 -17.79
N ILE A 104 -1.27 -4.77 -18.95
CA ILE A 104 -0.97 -4.13 -20.24
C ILE A 104 -1.86 -2.91 -20.48
N ASN A 105 -3.16 -3.02 -20.24
CA ASN A 105 -4.08 -1.89 -20.36
C ASN A 105 -3.67 -0.74 -19.42
N GLN A 106 -3.25 -1.05 -18.22
CA GLN A 106 -2.73 -0.04 -17.29
C GLN A 106 -1.46 0.65 -17.84
N ALA A 107 -0.56 -0.09 -18.48
CA ALA A 107 0.63 0.49 -19.11
C ALA A 107 0.25 1.40 -20.29
N LEU A 108 -0.68 0.98 -21.14
CA LEU A 108 -1.19 1.78 -22.26
C LEU A 108 -1.86 3.08 -21.77
N GLN A 109 -2.53 3.06 -20.63
CA GLN A 109 -3.15 4.25 -20.02
C GLN A 109 -2.13 5.30 -19.53
N GLN A 110 -0.85 4.97 -19.44
CA GLN A 110 0.20 5.97 -19.16
C GLN A 110 0.57 6.81 -20.40
N ASP A 111 0.19 6.34 -21.59
CA ASP A 111 0.56 6.93 -22.90
C ASP A 111 -0.65 7.55 -23.63
N LEU A 112 -1.64 8.03 -22.89
CA LEU A 112 -2.85 8.63 -23.45
C LEU A 112 -2.55 9.78 -24.41
N LYS A 113 -3.19 9.77 -25.59
CA LYS A 113 -3.12 10.83 -26.60
C LYS A 113 -4.48 11.48 -26.78
N THR A 114 -4.49 12.81 -26.85
CA THR A 114 -5.73 13.55 -27.19
C THR A 114 -6.16 13.22 -28.61
N VAL A 115 -7.45 12.94 -28.78
CA VAL A 115 -8.07 12.60 -30.06
C VAL A 115 -9.26 13.52 -30.34
N GLU A 116 -9.56 13.73 -31.62
CA GLU A 116 -10.70 14.54 -32.09
C GLU A 116 -11.97 13.68 -32.36
N GLU A 117 -11.80 12.35 -32.36
CA GLU A 117 -12.90 11.42 -32.56
C GLU A 117 -13.83 11.38 -31.33
N PRO A 118 -15.08 10.91 -31.51
CA PRO A 118 -15.98 10.67 -30.39
C PRO A 118 -15.39 9.70 -29.37
N ALA A 119 -15.67 9.95 -28.10
CA ALA A 119 -15.26 9.08 -27.00
C ALA A 119 -15.86 7.68 -27.14
N LYS A 120 -15.06 6.66 -26.82
CA LYS A 120 -15.41 5.25 -26.79
C LYS A 120 -15.25 4.70 -25.38
N GLU A 121 -15.80 3.56 -25.13
CA GLU A 121 -15.46 2.78 -23.93
C GLU A 121 -13.95 2.55 -23.81
N GLY A 122 -13.41 2.73 -22.62
CA GLY A 122 -11.95 2.68 -22.36
C GLY A 122 -11.19 3.98 -22.59
N ASP A 123 -11.76 4.98 -23.28
CA ASP A 123 -11.16 6.30 -23.40
C ASP A 123 -11.21 7.05 -22.06
N THR A 124 -10.27 7.95 -21.83
CA THR A 124 -10.31 8.88 -20.73
C THR A 124 -10.82 10.24 -21.19
N VAL A 125 -11.92 10.70 -20.65
CA VAL A 125 -12.46 12.04 -20.91
C VAL A 125 -12.07 12.98 -19.79
N ASN A 126 -11.60 14.19 -20.16
CA ASN A 126 -11.40 15.28 -19.20
C ASN A 126 -12.69 16.09 -19.16
N ILE A 127 -13.34 16.18 -18.01
CA ILE A 127 -14.65 16.79 -17.86
C ILE A 127 -14.69 17.83 -16.75
N ASP A 128 -15.56 18.84 -16.95
CA ASP A 128 -16.11 19.65 -15.88
C ASP A 128 -17.55 19.19 -15.65
N TYR A 129 -17.95 19.06 -14.38
CA TYR A 129 -19.32 18.70 -14.09
C TYR A 129 -19.89 19.45 -12.89
N SER A 130 -21.18 19.70 -12.90
CA SER A 130 -21.92 20.30 -11.80
C SER A 130 -23.26 19.62 -11.63
N GLY A 131 -23.39 18.83 -10.55
CA GLY A 131 -24.57 18.03 -10.21
C GLY A 131 -25.58 18.81 -9.36
N THR A 132 -26.86 18.52 -9.61
CA THR A 132 -27.97 19.04 -8.82
C THR A 132 -28.97 17.90 -8.54
N ILE A 133 -29.62 17.98 -7.37
CA ILE A 133 -30.79 17.19 -6.97
C ILE A 133 -31.90 18.19 -6.69
N ASP A 134 -33.06 18.03 -7.31
CA ASP A 134 -34.18 18.98 -7.22
C ASP A 134 -33.74 20.44 -7.49
N GLY A 135 -32.81 20.63 -8.44
CA GLY A 135 -32.26 21.92 -8.82
C GLY A 135 -31.29 22.55 -7.83
N LYS A 136 -30.89 21.86 -6.75
CA LYS A 136 -29.94 22.33 -5.74
C LYS A 136 -28.63 21.56 -5.86
N LYS A 137 -27.49 22.28 -5.81
CA LYS A 137 -26.16 21.67 -5.75
C LYS A 137 -25.98 20.90 -4.44
N PHE A 138 -25.19 19.84 -4.48
CA PHE A 138 -24.84 19.02 -3.33
C PHE A 138 -23.31 18.83 -3.22
N ASP A 139 -22.85 18.49 -2.03
CA ASP A 139 -21.42 18.31 -1.77
C ASP A 139 -20.88 17.09 -2.54
N GLY A 140 -19.70 17.28 -3.17
CA GLY A 140 -19.08 16.29 -4.04
C GLY A 140 -19.69 16.22 -5.47
N GLY A 141 -20.77 16.97 -5.75
CA GLY A 141 -21.42 17.00 -7.06
C GLY A 141 -20.75 17.90 -8.10
N THR A 142 -19.64 18.58 -7.80
CA THR A 142 -19.00 19.53 -8.74
C THR A 142 -17.49 19.34 -8.76
N ALA A 143 -16.92 19.24 -9.95
CA ALA A 143 -15.47 19.28 -10.17
C ALA A 143 -15.15 19.87 -11.55
N GLU A 144 -13.92 20.36 -11.69
CA GLU A 144 -13.35 20.85 -12.95
C GLU A 144 -12.12 20.05 -13.32
N LYS A 145 -11.91 19.85 -14.63
CA LYS A 145 -10.74 19.15 -15.21
C LYS A 145 -10.52 17.74 -14.64
N GLN A 146 -11.62 17.06 -14.28
CA GLN A 146 -11.56 15.70 -13.79
C GLN A 146 -11.33 14.73 -14.96
N ASP A 147 -10.30 13.92 -14.88
CA ASP A 147 -10.10 12.80 -15.79
C ASP A 147 -10.97 11.61 -15.35
N LEU A 148 -11.74 11.05 -16.28
CA LEU A 148 -12.63 9.93 -16.07
C LEU A 148 -12.44 8.90 -17.18
N GLN A 149 -12.04 7.68 -16.85
CA GLN A 149 -12.01 6.58 -17.80
C GLN A 149 -13.41 5.99 -17.97
N LEU A 150 -13.91 5.98 -19.21
CA LEU A 150 -15.24 5.44 -19.54
C LEU A 150 -15.23 3.91 -19.41
N GLY A 151 -16.22 3.36 -18.73
CA GLY A 151 -16.33 1.94 -18.40
C GLY A 151 -15.57 1.55 -17.12
N SER A 152 -14.99 2.51 -16.38
CA SER A 152 -14.27 2.23 -15.12
C SER A 152 -15.19 1.93 -13.94
N GLY A 153 -16.44 2.37 -13.98
CA GLY A 153 -17.39 2.29 -12.88
C GLY A 153 -17.03 3.20 -11.68
N GLN A 154 -16.17 4.21 -11.89
CA GLN A 154 -15.81 5.17 -10.84
C GLN A 154 -16.93 6.13 -10.51
N PHE A 155 -17.80 6.41 -11.48
CA PHE A 155 -18.99 7.24 -11.31
C PHE A 155 -20.23 6.38 -11.07
N ILE A 156 -21.31 7.03 -10.62
CA ILE A 156 -22.59 6.34 -10.40
C ILE A 156 -23.11 5.72 -11.70
N PRO A 157 -23.76 4.55 -11.63
CA PRO A 157 -24.18 3.80 -12.82
C PRO A 157 -24.96 4.66 -13.82
N GLY A 158 -24.64 4.50 -15.10
CA GLY A 158 -25.27 5.22 -16.20
C GLY A 158 -24.72 6.62 -16.46
N PHE A 159 -23.74 7.10 -15.67
CA PHE A 159 -23.07 8.38 -15.93
C PHE A 159 -22.10 8.28 -17.10
N GLU A 160 -21.19 7.32 -17.05
CA GLU A 160 -20.12 7.11 -18.04
C GLU A 160 -20.69 6.75 -19.42
N ASP A 161 -21.75 5.94 -19.47
CA ASP A 161 -22.41 5.50 -20.70
C ASP A 161 -22.93 6.67 -21.54
N GLN A 162 -23.41 7.76 -20.89
CA GLN A 162 -23.95 8.92 -21.58
C GLN A 162 -22.88 9.81 -22.21
N LEU A 163 -21.59 9.61 -21.84
CA LEU A 163 -20.45 10.31 -22.41
C LEU A 163 -19.89 9.60 -23.64
N ILE A 164 -20.19 8.31 -23.82
CA ILE A 164 -19.80 7.56 -25.01
C ILE A 164 -20.42 8.19 -26.27
N GLY A 165 -19.60 8.34 -27.31
CA GLY A 165 -20.01 8.98 -28.56
C GLY A 165 -19.95 10.50 -28.56
N LYS A 166 -19.58 11.14 -27.44
CA LYS A 166 -19.44 12.59 -27.33
C LYS A 166 -18.02 13.02 -27.68
N LYS A 167 -17.86 14.29 -28.10
CA LYS A 167 -16.58 14.89 -28.49
C LYS A 167 -16.12 15.98 -27.50
N ALA A 168 -14.87 16.31 -27.57
CA ALA A 168 -14.32 17.48 -26.90
C ALA A 168 -15.10 18.75 -27.30
N GLY A 169 -15.37 19.61 -26.32
CA GLY A 169 -16.16 20.85 -26.48
C GLY A 169 -17.69 20.64 -26.31
N GLU A 170 -18.20 19.42 -26.33
CA GLU A 170 -19.63 19.18 -26.13
C GLU A 170 -20.05 19.43 -24.67
N LYS A 171 -21.27 19.98 -24.55
CA LYS A 171 -21.95 20.20 -23.28
C LYS A 171 -23.24 19.38 -23.27
N LEU A 172 -23.48 18.65 -22.22
CA LEU A 172 -24.67 17.80 -22.09
C LEU A 172 -25.15 17.76 -20.64
N THR A 173 -26.40 17.34 -20.47
CA THR A 173 -26.94 17.00 -19.15
C THR A 173 -27.00 15.50 -19.01
N VAL A 174 -26.26 14.97 -18.07
CA VAL A 174 -26.26 13.57 -17.68
C VAL A 174 -27.28 13.37 -16.56
N LYS A 175 -28.23 12.45 -16.76
CA LYS A 175 -29.28 12.13 -15.77
C LYS A 175 -29.05 10.73 -15.24
N VAL A 176 -28.97 10.61 -13.93
CA VAL A 176 -28.70 9.36 -13.22
C VAL A 176 -29.45 9.29 -11.91
N THR A 177 -29.65 8.07 -11.40
CA THR A 177 -30.22 7.84 -10.07
C THR A 177 -29.15 7.23 -9.18
N PHE A 178 -28.91 7.80 -8.01
CA PHE A 178 -28.00 7.22 -7.03
C PHE A 178 -28.45 5.81 -6.62
N PRO A 179 -27.52 4.86 -6.41
CA PRO A 179 -27.87 3.53 -5.91
C PRO A 179 -28.68 3.61 -4.62
N LYS A 180 -29.62 2.67 -4.42
CA LYS A 180 -30.42 2.60 -3.18
C LYS A 180 -29.57 2.37 -1.94
N GLU A 181 -28.43 1.68 -2.09
CA GLU A 181 -27.42 1.48 -1.07
C GLU A 181 -26.18 2.28 -1.49
N TYR A 182 -26.04 3.50 -0.98
CA TYR A 182 -24.91 4.39 -1.28
C TYR A 182 -24.22 4.80 0.02
N SER A 183 -23.33 3.93 0.50
CA SER A 183 -22.64 4.08 1.79
C SER A 183 -21.75 5.31 1.87
N GLN A 184 -21.23 5.79 0.74
CA GLN A 184 -20.37 6.99 0.68
C GLN A 184 -21.12 8.27 1.02
N ALA A 185 -22.42 8.35 0.69
CA ALA A 185 -23.29 9.45 1.03
C ALA A 185 -24.74 8.95 1.17
N PRO A 186 -25.12 8.41 2.34
CA PRO A 186 -26.45 7.81 2.54
C PRO A 186 -27.62 8.76 2.26
N ASP A 187 -27.40 10.06 2.45
CA ASP A 187 -28.39 11.09 2.18
C ASP A 187 -28.70 11.28 0.68
N LEU A 188 -27.87 10.77 -0.21
CA LEU A 188 -28.07 10.80 -1.65
C LEU A 188 -28.71 9.51 -2.20
N ALA A 189 -28.76 8.45 -1.41
CA ALA A 189 -29.24 7.14 -1.83
C ALA A 189 -30.64 7.20 -2.46
N GLY A 190 -30.79 6.61 -3.66
CA GLY A 190 -32.04 6.53 -4.41
C GLY A 190 -32.55 7.83 -5.01
N LYS A 191 -31.81 8.96 -4.89
CA LYS A 191 -32.21 10.25 -5.46
C LYS A 191 -31.81 10.39 -6.92
N ASP A 192 -32.66 11.05 -7.69
CA ASP A 192 -32.33 11.43 -9.06
C ASP A 192 -31.46 12.68 -9.07
N ALA A 193 -30.43 12.67 -9.91
CA ALA A 193 -29.51 13.77 -10.07
C ALA A 193 -29.32 14.15 -11.55
N GLU A 194 -29.14 15.41 -11.80
CA GLU A 194 -28.80 15.97 -13.11
C GLU A 194 -27.44 16.64 -13.04
N PHE A 195 -26.53 16.23 -13.92
CA PHE A 195 -25.20 16.80 -14.02
C PHE A 195 -25.04 17.57 -15.33
N ALA A 196 -24.78 18.87 -15.24
CA ALA A 196 -24.30 19.63 -16.38
C ALA A 196 -22.82 19.29 -16.60
N VAL A 197 -22.51 18.65 -17.72
CA VAL A 197 -21.16 18.16 -18.05
C VAL A 197 -20.62 18.89 -19.27
N THR A 198 -19.36 19.30 -19.21
CA THR A 198 -18.57 19.80 -20.35
C THR A 198 -17.42 18.81 -20.59
N ILE A 199 -17.25 18.33 -21.81
CA ILE A 199 -16.12 17.49 -22.18
C ILE A 199 -14.98 18.40 -22.68
N ASN A 200 -13.89 18.49 -21.91
CA ASN A 200 -12.75 19.35 -22.26
C ASN A 200 -11.81 18.67 -23.27
N ALA A 201 -11.61 17.35 -23.13
CA ALA A 201 -10.77 16.57 -24.01
C ALA A 201 -11.19 15.10 -24.01
N VAL A 202 -10.95 14.40 -25.11
CA VAL A 202 -11.00 12.95 -25.20
C VAL A 202 -9.57 12.45 -25.37
N LYS A 203 -9.13 11.56 -24.49
CA LYS A 203 -7.80 10.95 -24.49
C LYS A 203 -7.96 9.45 -24.73
N ARG A 204 -7.17 8.90 -25.63
CA ARG A 204 -7.22 7.47 -25.99
C ARG A 204 -5.87 6.82 -25.76
N ALA A 205 -5.90 5.62 -25.17
CA ALA A 205 -4.72 4.77 -25.08
C ALA A 205 -4.30 4.31 -26.50
N PRO A 206 -3.01 4.22 -26.77
CA PRO A 206 -2.54 3.65 -28.02
C PRO A 206 -2.93 2.17 -28.14
N GLU A 207 -2.98 1.67 -29.36
CA GLU A 207 -3.12 0.24 -29.58
C GLU A 207 -1.82 -0.49 -29.21
N LEU A 208 -1.96 -1.69 -28.65
CA LEU A 208 -0.82 -2.56 -28.36
C LEU A 208 -0.30 -3.13 -29.68
N THR A 209 0.83 -2.62 -30.16
CA THR A 209 1.51 -3.04 -31.37
C THR A 209 2.99 -3.30 -31.10
N ASP A 210 3.65 -4.07 -31.97
CA ASP A 210 5.11 -4.27 -31.86
C ASP A 210 5.88 -2.95 -31.91
N GLN A 211 5.36 -1.94 -32.62
CA GLN A 211 5.97 -0.62 -32.65
C GLN A 211 5.86 0.08 -31.30
N TRP A 212 4.68 0.05 -30.67
CA TRP A 212 4.50 0.62 -29.33
C TRP A 212 5.42 -0.08 -28.31
N VAL A 213 5.55 -1.42 -28.39
CA VAL A 213 6.45 -2.19 -27.51
C VAL A 213 7.89 -1.74 -27.66
N LYS A 214 8.40 -1.57 -28.91
CA LYS A 214 9.76 -1.09 -29.19
C LYS A 214 10.01 0.33 -28.71
N ASP A 215 8.99 1.18 -28.78
CA ASP A 215 9.08 2.58 -28.36
C ASP A 215 8.97 2.73 -26.80
N ASN A 216 8.44 1.71 -26.12
CA ASN A 216 8.31 1.68 -24.67
C ASN A 216 9.67 1.42 -24.01
N LYS A 217 10.17 2.42 -23.27
CA LYS A 217 11.49 2.37 -22.60
C LYS A 217 11.51 1.53 -21.32
N ASP A 218 10.36 1.10 -20.86
CA ASP A 218 10.21 0.35 -19.60
C ASP A 218 10.18 -1.19 -19.85
N THR A 219 10.45 -1.62 -21.08
CA THR A 219 10.54 -3.02 -21.47
C THR A 219 11.78 -3.29 -22.33
N THR A 220 12.23 -4.54 -22.32
CA THR A 220 13.24 -5.08 -23.23
C THR A 220 12.62 -5.95 -24.32
N ALA A 221 11.30 -6.12 -24.32
CA ALA A 221 10.58 -6.86 -25.35
C ALA A 221 10.58 -6.11 -26.68
N GLU A 222 10.52 -6.85 -27.78
CA GLU A 222 10.48 -6.27 -29.13
C GLU A 222 9.16 -6.56 -29.87
N THR A 223 8.34 -7.48 -29.35
CA THR A 223 7.06 -7.87 -29.92
C THR A 223 5.97 -7.88 -28.88
N VAL A 224 4.72 -7.79 -29.30
CA VAL A 224 3.55 -7.92 -28.42
C VAL A 224 3.56 -9.24 -27.65
N GLU A 225 3.96 -10.34 -28.30
CA GLU A 225 4.00 -11.65 -27.64
C GLU A 225 5.06 -11.68 -26.54
N SER A 226 6.30 -11.29 -26.85
CA SER A 226 7.37 -11.23 -25.85
C SER A 226 7.06 -10.25 -24.72
N TYR A 227 6.33 -9.17 -24.99
CA TYR A 227 5.88 -8.23 -23.97
C TYR A 227 4.84 -8.86 -23.03
N LYS A 228 3.86 -9.60 -23.56
CA LYS A 228 2.89 -10.35 -22.74
C LYS A 228 3.57 -11.38 -21.85
N ASP A 229 4.57 -12.09 -22.38
CA ASP A 229 5.33 -13.06 -21.58
C ASP A 229 6.14 -12.37 -20.48
N GLN A 230 6.79 -11.24 -20.80
CA GLN A 230 7.49 -10.44 -19.79
C GLN A 230 6.54 -9.96 -18.68
N ILE A 231 5.36 -9.44 -19.02
CA ILE A 231 4.36 -9.00 -18.02
C ILE A 231 3.89 -10.19 -17.18
N ARG A 232 3.63 -11.36 -17.80
CA ARG A 232 3.24 -12.57 -17.07
C ARG A 232 4.29 -12.98 -16.05
N GLU A 233 5.56 -13.03 -16.45
CA GLU A 233 6.66 -13.37 -15.54
C GLU A 233 6.83 -12.33 -14.41
N GLN A 234 6.66 -11.04 -14.71
CA GLN A 234 6.66 -9.99 -13.67
C GLN A 234 5.50 -10.13 -12.68
N LEU A 235 4.30 -10.45 -13.16
CA LEU A 235 3.15 -10.69 -12.30
C LEU A 235 3.36 -11.91 -11.40
N LYS A 236 3.88 -13.00 -11.95
CA LYS A 236 4.27 -14.19 -11.17
C LYS A 236 5.28 -13.83 -10.08
N ALA A 237 6.38 -13.17 -10.46
CA ALA A 237 7.41 -12.76 -9.52
C ALA A 237 6.84 -11.85 -8.40
N LYS A 238 5.93 -10.94 -8.72
CA LYS A 238 5.26 -10.09 -7.73
C LYS A 238 4.34 -10.90 -6.80
N MET A 239 3.64 -11.90 -7.32
CA MET A 239 2.79 -12.77 -6.50
C MET A 239 3.63 -13.65 -5.58
N GLU A 240 4.67 -14.29 -6.10
CA GLU A 240 5.64 -15.08 -5.32
C GLU A 240 6.29 -14.22 -4.23
N PHE A 241 6.78 -13.04 -4.59
CA PHE A 241 7.34 -12.10 -3.62
C PHE A 241 6.36 -11.75 -2.50
N ARG A 242 5.10 -11.46 -2.83
CA ARG A 242 4.07 -11.15 -1.83
C ARG A 242 3.77 -12.35 -0.94
N TYR A 243 3.63 -13.53 -1.54
CA TYR A 243 3.35 -14.78 -0.81
C TYR A 243 4.46 -15.07 0.20
N HIS A 244 5.72 -15.13 -0.25
CA HIS A 244 6.87 -15.36 0.62
C HIS A 244 7.06 -14.25 1.65
N SER A 245 6.87 -12.99 1.26
CA SER A 245 6.96 -11.86 2.21
C SER A 245 5.91 -11.95 3.32
N THR A 246 4.68 -12.42 3.03
CA THR A 246 3.66 -12.63 4.06
C THR A 246 4.10 -13.69 5.05
N ILE A 247 4.56 -14.86 4.55
CA ILE A 247 5.06 -15.95 5.39
C ILE A 247 6.23 -15.47 6.27
N GLN A 248 7.20 -14.81 5.66
CA GLN A 248 8.41 -14.34 6.33
C GLN A 248 8.09 -13.29 7.41
N ASN A 249 7.18 -12.36 7.12
CA ASN A 249 6.78 -11.32 8.06
C ASN A 249 6.05 -11.91 9.27
N ASP A 250 5.10 -12.82 9.05
CA ASP A 250 4.35 -13.45 10.12
C ASP A 250 5.26 -14.34 10.98
N ALA A 251 6.19 -15.06 10.36
CA ALA A 251 7.19 -15.84 11.09
C ALA A 251 8.12 -14.95 11.91
N MET A 252 8.61 -13.84 11.33
CA MET A 252 9.47 -12.90 12.03
C MET A 252 8.74 -12.22 13.18
N GLN A 253 7.45 -11.91 13.02
CA GLN A 253 6.64 -11.34 14.10
C GLN A 253 6.53 -12.32 15.28
N GLN A 254 6.27 -13.61 15.02
CA GLN A 254 6.24 -14.64 16.07
C GLN A 254 7.61 -14.77 16.76
N ILE A 255 8.71 -14.80 15.97
CA ILE A 255 10.07 -14.82 16.53
C ILE A 255 10.31 -13.57 17.39
N PHE A 256 9.90 -12.41 16.91
CA PHE A 256 10.05 -11.14 17.62
C PHE A 256 9.30 -11.16 18.95
N ASP A 257 8.05 -11.63 18.97
CA ASP A 257 7.23 -11.66 20.19
C ASP A 257 7.79 -12.61 21.24
N GLU A 258 8.26 -13.80 20.84
CA GLU A 258 8.76 -14.83 21.74
C GLU A 258 10.23 -14.62 22.16
N ALA A 259 11.05 -13.94 21.37
CA ALA A 259 12.46 -13.71 21.68
C ALA A 259 12.62 -12.85 22.94
N LYS A 260 13.51 -13.30 23.81
CA LYS A 260 13.91 -12.54 25.00
C LYS A 260 15.22 -11.83 24.69
N VAL A 261 15.20 -10.51 24.73
CA VAL A 261 16.34 -9.66 24.37
C VAL A 261 16.61 -8.65 25.49
N GLU A 262 17.84 -8.60 25.95
CA GLU A 262 18.37 -7.60 26.85
C GLU A 262 19.49 -6.84 26.07
N PRO A 263 19.15 -5.73 25.38
CA PRO A 263 20.12 -5.01 24.56
C PRO A 263 21.20 -4.36 25.44
N SER A 264 22.42 -4.32 24.93
CA SER A 264 23.49 -3.56 25.57
C SER A 264 23.32 -2.05 25.37
N GLU A 265 23.98 -1.24 26.19
CA GLU A 265 24.04 0.22 25.99
C GLU A 265 24.56 0.58 24.61
N LYS A 266 25.58 -0.12 24.12
CA LYS A 266 26.18 0.09 22.80
C LYS A 266 25.17 -0.16 21.66
N LEU A 267 24.35 -1.22 21.78
CA LEU A 267 23.29 -1.48 20.82
C LEU A 267 22.18 -0.42 20.88
N MET A 268 21.82 0.02 22.07
CA MET A 268 20.81 1.06 22.24
C MET A 268 21.27 2.43 21.72
N GLU A 269 22.53 2.77 21.90
CA GLU A 269 23.13 3.99 21.35
C GLU A 269 23.08 3.96 19.81
N TYR A 270 23.51 2.84 19.22
CA TYR A 270 23.41 2.61 17.78
C TYR A 270 21.96 2.73 17.30
N ALA A 271 21.03 2.03 17.96
CA ALA A 271 19.60 1.99 17.57
C ALA A 271 18.97 3.39 17.59
N LYS A 272 19.20 4.18 18.63
CA LYS A 272 18.71 5.57 18.74
C LYS A 272 19.23 6.45 17.61
N ALA A 273 20.54 6.39 17.36
CA ALA A 273 21.14 7.16 16.28
C ALA A 273 20.62 6.73 14.90
N TYR A 274 20.45 5.42 14.70
CA TYR A 274 19.96 4.87 13.44
C TYR A 274 18.51 5.29 13.14
N VAL A 275 17.57 5.12 14.09
CA VAL A 275 16.16 5.44 13.85
C VAL A 275 15.96 6.93 13.60
N LEU A 276 16.69 7.78 14.32
CA LEU A 276 16.64 9.23 14.12
C LEU A 276 17.21 9.63 12.75
N ASN A 277 18.36 9.08 12.37
CA ASN A 277 18.95 9.34 11.05
C ASN A 277 18.08 8.82 9.90
N ALA A 278 17.46 7.66 10.07
CA ALA A 278 16.53 7.09 9.08
C ALA A 278 15.31 8.00 8.88
N GLN A 279 14.73 8.50 9.97
CA GLN A 279 13.60 9.43 9.93
C GLN A 279 13.98 10.74 9.23
N LEU A 280 15.11 11.35 9.58
CA LEU A 280 15.60 12.57 8.93
C LEU A 280 15.88 12.35 7.43
N THR A 281 16.48 11.20 7.09
CA THR A 281 16.74 10.83 5.69
C THR A 281 15.45 10.69 4.88
N GLN A 282 14.42 10.12 5.47
CA GLN A 282 13.10 10.01 4.85
C GLN A 282 12.51 11.40 4.52
N TYR A 283 12.56 12.34 5.45
CA TYR A 283 12.08 13.69 5.19
C TYR A 283 12.90 14.42 4.12
N LYS A 284 14.23 14.24 4.11
CA LYS A 284 15.10 14.80 3.05
C LYS A 284 14.73 14.29 1.65
N GLN A 285 14.22 13.06 1.50
CA GLN A 285 13.72 12.55 0.22
C GLN A 285 12.49 13.31 -0.29
N TYR A 286 11.69 13.87 0.63
CA TYR A 286 10.56 14.75 0.30
C TYR A 286 10.96 16.23 0.18
N GLY A 287 12.26 16.54 0.24
CA GLY A 287 12.79 17.89 0.12
C GLY A 287 12.64 18.76 1.37
N MET A 288 12.39 18.13 2.55
CA MET A 288 12.26 18.80 3.83
C MET A 288 13.54 18.67 4.66
N GLY A 289 14.07 19.80 5.18
CA GLY A 289 15.17 19.82 6.14
C GLY A 289 14.70 19.45 7.54
N ALA A 290 15.65 19.25 8.46
CA ALA A 290 15.35 18.94 9.87
C ALA A 290 14.58 20.11 10.54
N ALA A 291 14.98 21.35 10.25
CA ALA A 291 14.32 22.55 10.75
C ALA A 291 12.85 22.60 10.31
N ASP A 292 12.56 22.33 9.02
CA ASP A 292 11.20 22.36 8.48
C ASP A 292 10.29 21.38 9.22
N VAL A 293 10.75 20.13 9.37
CA VAL A 293 9.96 19.06 10.01
C VAL A 293 9.68 19.38 11.48
N ILE A 294 10.67 19.85 12.22
CA ILE A 294 10.52 20.17 13.64
C ILE A 294 9.58 21.37 13.82
N ASN A 295 9.74 22.43 13.03
CA ASN A 295 8.83 23.57 13.05
C ASN A 295 7.38 23.18 12.71
N MET A 296 7.18 22.35 11.68
CA MET A 296 5.84 21.84 11.29
C MET A 296 5.20 20.99 12.39
N SER A 297 6.01 20.24 13.14
CA SER A 297 5.51 19.40 14.24
C SER A 297 5.11 20.21 15.48
N GLY A 298 5.58 21.46 15.59
CA GLY A 298 5.39 22.31 16.78
C GLY A 298 6.13 21.82 18.01
N LYS A 299 7.11 20.91 17.86
CA LYS A 299 7.88 20.28 18.95
C LYS A 299 9.24 20.94 19.09
N SER A 300 9.84 20.82 20.27
CA SER A 300 11.27 21.09 20.46
C SER A 300 12.13 20.00 19.82
N VAL A 301 13.41 20.28 19.57
CA VAL A 301 14.37 19.28 19.05
C VAL A 301 14.46 18.06 19.98
N GLU A 302 14.42 18.27 21.29
CA GLU A 302 14.47 17.17 22.27
C GLU A 302 13.20 16.30 22.27
N GLU A 303 12.02 16.90 22.10
CA GLU A 303 10.77 16.14 21.95
C GLU A 303 10.75 15.35 20.64
N PHE A 304 11.24 15.94 19.55
CA PHE A 304 11.40 15.26 18.27
C PHE A 304 12.34 14.05 18.38
N LYS A 305 13.50 14.21 19.00
CA LYS A 305 14.43 13.11 19.31
C LYS A 305 13.76 12.02 20.15
N LYS A 306 13.02 12.40 21.19
CA LYS A 306 12.32 11.47 22.07
C LYS A 306 11.31 10.63 21.31
N ASP A 307 10.55 11.24 20.41
CA ASP A 307 9.58 10.52 19.59
C ASP A 307 10.25 9.56 18.60
N ALA A 308 11.34 9.99 17.97
CA ALA A 308 12.15 9.11 17.13
C ALA A 308 12.69 7.92 17.93
N TYR A 309 13.15 8.14 19.15
CA TYR A 309 13.71 7.10 20.04
C TYR A 309 12.64 6.13 20.57
N ALA A 310 11.34 6.46 20.49
CA ALA A 310 10.28 5.54 20.92
C ALA A 310 10.33 4.19 20.19
N ASN A 311 10.90 4.16 18.98
CA ASN A 311 11.05 2.93 18.20
C ASN A 311 12.43 2.26 18.37
N ALA A 312 13.35 2.84 19.14
CA ALA A 312 14.73 2.34 19.23
C ALA A 312 14.80 0.96 19.89
N ASP A 313 13.97 0.68 20.90
CA ASP A 313 13.93 -0.63 21.57
C ASP A 313 13.48 -1.73 20.61
N SER A 314 12.42 -1.47 19.85
CA SER A 314 11.91 -2.42 18.83
C SER A 314 12.93 -2.65 17.73
N TYR A 315 13.59 -1.59 17.27
CA TYR A 315 14.65 -1.69 16.26
C TYR A 315 15.86 -2.48 16.79
N ALA A 316 16.32 -2.19 18.03
CA ALA A 316 17.42 -2.91 18.67
C ALA A 316 17.09 -4.42 18.82
N LYS A 317 15.88 -4.75 19.22
CA LYS A 317 15.40 -6.14 19.31
C LYS A 317 15.42 -6.81 17.94
N GLN A 318 14.87 -6.16 16.92
CA GLN A 318 14.78 -6.70 15.57
C GLN A 318 16.15 -6.94 14.94
N ILE A 319 17.06 -5.95 15.01
CA ILE A 319 18.39 -6.09 14.43
C ILE A 319 19.19 -7.18 15.15
N PHE A 320 19.06 -7.28 16.48
CA PHE A 320 19.77 -8.32 17.24
C PHE A 320 19.28 -9.72 16.87
N ILE A 321 17.96 -9.93 16.72
CA ILE A 321 17.40 -11.20 16.24
C ILE A 321 18.00 -11.56 14.88
N MET A 322 17.93 -10.64 13.91
CA MET A 322 18.43 -10.85 12.57
C MET A 322 19.93 -11.18 12.53
N ARG A 323 20.73 -10.40 13.25
CA ARG A 323 22.20 -10.60 13.31
C ARG A 323 22.56 -11.88 14.03
N LYS A 324 21.82 -12.25 15.09
CA LYS A 324 22.04 -13.51 15.80
C LYS A 324 21.75 -14.73 14.91
N ILE A 325 20.65 -14.72 14.17
CA ILE A 325 20.34 -15.80 13.23
C ILE A 325 21.40 -15.85 12.11
N ALA A 326 21.76 -14.71 11.54
CA ALA A 326 22.82 -14.65 10.52
C ALA A 326 24.16 -15.20 11.03
N ASP A 327 24.50 -14.91 12.28
CA ASP A 327 25.74 -15.36 12.90
C ASP A 327 25.72 -16.85 13.19
N ASP A 328 24.66 -17.38 13.80
CA ASP A 328 24.46 -18.80 14.10
C ASP A 328 24.49 -19.67 12.84
N GLN A 329 23.89 -19.17 11.74
CA GLN A 329 23.82 -19.85 10.46
C GLN A 329 25.01 -19.54 9.54
N LYS A 330 25.96 -18.70 9.99
CA LYS A 330 27.12 -18.25 9.21
C LYS A 330 26.74 -17.61 7.87
N ILE A 331 25.58 -16.97 7.82
CA ILE A 331 25.13 -16.21 6.66
C ILE A 331 25.96 -14.92 6.58
N ARG A 332 26.68 -14.76 5.48
CA ARG A 332 27.54 -13.59 5.21
C ARG A 332 27.30 -13.09 3.80
N PRO A 333 27.56 -11.82 3.51
CA PRO A 333 27.40 -11.33 2.13
C PRO A 333 28.39 -12.07 1.22
N THR A 334 27.84 -12.67 0.17
CA THR A 334 28.61 -13.36 -0.89
C THR A 334 28.13 -12.88 -2.25
N ASP A 335 28.98 -13.02 -3.25
CA ASP A 335 28.60 -12.71 -4.63
C ASP A 335 27.32 -13.43 -5.06
N ALA A 336 27.14 -14.69 -4.63
CA ALA A 336 25.97 -15.47 -4.96
C ALA A 336 24.67 -14.87 -4.35
N LEU A 337 24.72 -14.38 -3.11
CA LEU A 337 23.56 -13.72 -2.50
C LEU A 337 23.23 -12.38 -3.18
N LEU A 338 24.29 -11.62 -3.56
CA LEU A 338 24.09 -10.36 -4.29
C LEU A 338 23.53 -10.60 -5.69
N ASP A 339 23.97 -11.66 -6.38
CA ASP A 339 23.43 -12.05 -7.69
C ASP A 339 21.98 -12.54 -7.58
N SER A 340 21.63 -13.27 -6.50
CA SER A 340 20.26 -13.68 -6.21
C SER A 340 19.34 -12.46 -6.00
N LEU A 341 19.80 -11.50 -5.19
CA LEU A 341 19.07 -10.24 -4.96
C LEU A 341 18.87 -9.47 -6.27
N ALA A 342 19.89 -9.37 -7.11
CA ALA A 342 19.82 -8.70 -8.41
C ALA A 342 18.84 -9.40 -9.35
N LYS A 343 18.81 -10.72 -9.37
CA LYS A 343 17.87 -11.52 -10.16
C LYS A 343 16.43 -11.31 -9.69
N ALA A 344 16.18 -11.31 -8.38
CA ALA A 344 14.85 -11.03 -7.82
C ALA A 344 14.36 -9.64 -8.22
N GLU A 345 15.23 -8.63 -8.12
CA GLU A 345 14.92 -7.25 -8.54
C GLU A 345 14.61 -7.16 -10.04
N SER A 346 15.39 -7.85 -10.87
CA SER A 346 15.16 -7.94 -12.31
C SER A 346 13.79 -8.57 -12.62
N SER A 347 13.43 -9.64 -11.94
CA SER A 347 12.14 -10.33 -12.13
C SER A 347 10.95 -9.46 -11.70
N LEU A 348 11.08 -8.70 -10.60
CA LEU A 348 10.03 -7.84 -10.08
C LEU A 348 9.81 -6.58 -10.93
N THR A 349 10.87 -6.02 -11.47
CA THR A 349 10.84 -4.75 -12.21
C THR A 349 10.79 -4.92 -13.71
N GLY A 350 11.21 -6.08 -14.23
CA GLY A 350 11.42 -6.33 -15.66
C GLY A 350 12.65 -5.63 -16.24
N GLN A 351 13.45 -4.97 -15.40
CA GLN A 351 14.68 -4.30 -15.82
C GLN A 351 15.87 -5.26 -15.73
N ASP A 352 16.79 -5.18 -16.67
CA ASP A 352 18.04 -5.95 -16.60
C ASP A 352 18.91 -5.43 -15.44
N MET A 353 18.86 -6.12 -14.30
CA MET A 353 19.60 -5.80 -13.10
C MET A 353 20.65 -6.87 -12.81
N ASN A 354 21.85 -6.43 -12.43
CA ASN A 354 22.90 -7.30 -11.90
C ASN A 354 23.52 -6.66 -10.66
N ARG A 355 24.34 -7.42 -9.92
CA ARG A 355 24.92 -6.93 -8.66
C ARG A 355 25.73 -5.64 -8.79
N ILE A 356 26.40 -5.42 -9.96
CA ILE A 356 27.19 -4.20 -10.19
C ILE A 356 26.26 -2.99 -10.26
N LYS A 357 25.18 -3.08 -11.08
CA LYS A 357 24.17 -2.03 -11.17
C LYS A 357 23.47 -1.75 -9.84
N LEU A 358 23.19 -2.81 -9.06
CA LEU A 358 22.62 -2.65 -7.70
C LEU A 358 23.58 -1.87 -6.79
N ILE A 359 24.85 -2.25 -6.78
CA ILE A 359 25.88 -1.59 -5.95
C ILE A 359 26.09 -0.13 -6.37
N GLU A 360 26.10 0.13 -7.69
CA GLU A 360 26.21 1.50 -8.23
C GLU A 360 25.01 2.36 -7.83
N GLN A 361 23.81 1.78 -7.82
CA GLN A 361 22.57 2.50 -7.54
C GLN A 361 22.35 2.75 -6.06
N TYR A 362 22.61 1.76 -5.20
CA TYR A 362 22.23 1.79 -3.78
C TYR A 362 23.42 1.83 -2.82
N GLY A 363 24.61 1.58 -3.30
CA GLY A 363 25.81 1.46 -2.48
C GLY A 363 26.05 0.03 -1.97
N LYS A 364 27.34 -0.33 -1.88
CA LYS A 364 27.76 -1.70 -1.54
C LYS A 364 27.19 -2.18 -0.20
N GLN A 365 27.31 -1.37 0.85
CA GLN A 365 26.86 -1.74 2.19
C GLN A 365 25.37 -2.05 2.23
N VAL A 366 24.53 -1.21 1.61
CA VAL A 366 23.07 -1.40 1.57
C VAL A 366 22.69 -2.70 0.85
N VAL A 367 23.36 -3.00 -0.26
CA VAL A 367 23.12 -4.22 -1.04
C VAL A 367 23.57 -5.46 -0.26
N GLU A 368 24.72 -5.42 0.41
CA GLU A 368 25.20 -6.52 1.23
C GLU A 368 24.27 -6.79 2.43
N GLU A 369 23.80 -5.76 3.11
CA GLU A 369 22.83 -5.87 4.20
C GLU A 369 21.49 -6.43 3.73
N ALA A 370 20.98 -5.97 2.60
CA ALA A 370 19.75 -6.50 1.99
C ALA A 370 19.89 -7.98 1.62
N ALA A 371 21.01 -8.37 1.02
CA ALA A 371 21.27 -9.74 0.63
C ALA A 371 21.35 -10.69 1.84
N VAL A 372 22.05 -10.30 2.90
CA VAL A 372 22.13 -11.08 4.14
C VAL A 372 20.74 -11.21 4.78
N ARG A 373 19.97 -10.12 4.83
CA ARG A 373 18.63 -10.16 5.40
C ARG A 373 17.71 -11.08 4.62
N ASN A 374 17.68 -11.01 3.30
CA ASN A 374 16.89 -11.93 2.47
C ASN A 374 17.27 -13.39 2.77
N ALA A 375 18.56 -13.69 2.82
CA ALA A 375 19.02 -15.05 3.13
C ALA A 375 18.62 -15.52 4.55
N VAL A 376 18.55 -14.61 5.54
CA VAL A 376 18.03 -14.93 6.88
C VAL A 376 16.52 -15.21 6.81
N MET A 377 15.75 -14.43 6.06
CA MET A 377 14.31 -14.64 5.91
C MET A 377 13.99 -15.93 5.17
N GLU A 378 14.71 -16.25 4.10
CA GLU A 378 14.64 -17.53 3.40
C GLU A 378 15.00 -18.72 4.32
N TYR A 379 16.03 -18.57 5.13
CA TYR A 379 16.40 -19.57 6.14
C TYR A 379 15.25 -19.79 7.12
N ILE A 380 14.67 -18.73 7.70
CA ILE A 380 13.54 -18.83 8.64
C ILE A 380 12.38 -19.58 7.95
N GLU A 381 11.99 -19.16 6.76
CA GLU A 381 10.91 -19.79 6.00
C GLU A 381 11.17 -21.28 5.76
N SER A 382 12.40 -21.66 5.46
CA SER A 382 12.79 -23.06 5.27
C SER A 382 12.69 -23.94 6.53
N GLN A 383 12.62 -23.34 7.72
CA GLN A 383 12.60 -24.05 9.01
C GLN A 383 11.20 -24.16 9.63
N ILE A 384 10.25 -23.30 9.23
CA ILE A 384 8.91 -23.22 9.81
C ILE A 384 7.91 -24.15 9.14
N THR A 385 6.73 -24.29 9.73
CA THR A 385 5.59 -24.97 9.11
C THR A 385 4.68 -23.92 8.44
N VAL A 386 4.50 -24.03 7.13
CA VAL A 386 3.54 -23.20 6.39
C VAL A 386 2.28 -24.01 6.12
N LYS A 387 1.12 -23.45 6.45
CA LYS A 387 -0.20 -24.00 6.15
C LYS A 387 -0.92 -23.08 5.17
N GLU A 388 -1.51 -23.67 4.15
CA GLU A 388 -2.34 -22.94 3.20
C GLU A 388 -3.81 -23.15 3.55
N GLU A 389 -4.52 -22.06 3.81
CA GLU A 389 -5.94 -22.09 4.10
C GLU A 389 -6.61 -20.91 3.35
N GLU A 390 -7.71 -21.18 2.66
CA GLU A 390 -8.50 -20.12 2.06
C GLU A 390 -9.00 -19.16 3.16
N PRO A 391 -8.94 -17.84 2.95
CA PRO A 391 -9.47 -16.90 3.92
C PRO A 391 -10.96 -17.19 4.12
N SER A 392 -11.35 -17.55 5.34
CA SER A 392 -12.74 -17.66 5.70
C SER A 392 -13.38 -16.28 5.48
N ILE A 393 -14.31 -16.20 4.53
CA ILE A 393 -15.18 -15.01 4.40
C ILE A 393 -16.08 -15.05 5.64
N SER A 394 -15.64 -14.43 6.73
CA SER A 394 -16.54 -14.13 7.82
C SER A 394 -17.52 -13.09 7.31
N THR A 395 -18.72 -13.54 6.95
CA THR A 395 -19.91 -12.71 6.85
C THR A 395 -20.33 -12.32 8.26
N GLU A 396 -19.47 -11.64 9.00
CA GLU A 396 -19.85 -10.83 10.13
C GLU A 396 -20.38 -9.50 9.56
N ILE A 397 -21.62 -9.55 9.06
CA ILE A 397 -22.48 -8.37 9.05
C ILE A 397 -22.63 -8.01 10.51
N ASP A 398 -21.98 -6.94 10.90
CA ASP A 398 -22.02 -6.32 12.22
C ASP A 398 -23.48 -6.03 12.61
N THR A 399 -24.11 -6.96 13.37
CA THR A 399 -25.41 -6.75 14.01
C THR A 399 -25.21 -6.02 15.33
N GLN A 400 -24.61 -4.84 15.28
CA GLN A 400 -24.65 -3.88 16.37
C GLN A 400 -25.60 -2.72 15.99
N ASN A 401 -26.90 -3.00 16.02
CA ASN A 401 -27.90 -1.98 16.37
C ASN A 401 -29.25 -2.64 16.67
N LYS A 402 -29.41 -3.17 17.88
CA LYS A 402 -30.72 -3.40 18.49
C LYS A 402 -30.65 -3.26 20.00
N THR A 403 -30.83 -2.04 20.48
CA THR A 403 -31.48 -1.81 21.77
C THR A 403 -32.56 -0.78 21.55
N GLY A 404 -33.80 -1.24 21.57
CA GLY A 404 -34.99 -0.39 21.51
C GLY A 404 -36.23 -1.29 21.46
N GLU A 405 -36.77 -1.56 22.63
CA GLU A 405 -37.95 -2.37 22.89
C GLU A 405 -39.16 -2.03 22.00
N SER A 406 -39.86 -3.06 21.51
CA SER A 406 -41.31 -3.10 21.59
C SER A 406 -41.83 -4.52 21.38
N LYS A 407 -42.59 -5.01 22.38
CA LYS A 407 -43.40 -6.22 22.38
C LYS A 407 -44.49 -6.15 21.33
N GLY A 408 -44.77 -7.27 20.64
CA GLY A 408 -46.03 -7.45 19.98
C GLY A 408 -46.06 -8.53 18.91
N THR A 409 -46.67 -9.69 19.26
CA THR A 409 -47.38 -10.68 18.47
C THR A 409 -46.60 -11.61 17.55
N GLU A 410 -46.32 -12.81 18.09
CA GLU A 410 -46.30 -14.09 17.32
C GLU A 410 -47.63 -14.34 16.59
N LYS A 411 -47.51 -14.71 15.32
CA LYS A 411 -48.26 -15.77 14.58
C LYS A 411 -48.31 -15.42 13.10
N GLN A 412 -47.68 -16.25 12.33
CA GLN A 412 -47.95 -16.65 10.93
C GLN A 412 -46.66 -16.70 10.08
N SER A 413 -46.04 -17.85 10.05
CA SER A 413 -45.21 -18.29 8.90
C SER A 413 -44.84 -19.79 9.03
N GLU A 414 -45.88 -20.65 9.05
CA GLU A 414 -45.74 -22.09 8.80
C GLU A 414 -46.78 -22.54 7.77
N GLU A 415 -46.78 -21.96 6.58
CA GLU A 415 -47.66 -22.41 5.48
C GLU A 415 -47.16 -21.94 4.12
N ASN A 416 -45.89 -22.27 3.78
CA ASN A 416 -45.41 -22.10 2.40
C ASN A 416 -44.17 -22.99 2.09
N LYS A 417 -44.19 -24.23 2.53
CA LYS A 417 -43.15 -25.22 2.15
C LYS A 417 -43.69 -26.51 1.57
N GLU A 418 -44.97 -26.59 1.24
CA GLU A 418 -45.60 -27.81 0.69
C GLU A 418 -46.15 -27.70 -0.75
N THR A 419 -45.98 -26.55 -1.43
CA THR A 419 -46.59 -26.34 -2.76
C THR A 419 -45.57 -26.41 -3.91
N GLU A 420 -44.27 -26.41 -3.67
CA GLU A 420 -43.25 -26.47 -4.75
C GLU A 420 -42.76 -27.89 -5.11
N THR A 421 -43.23 -28.93 -4.43
CA THR A 421 -42.78 -30.31 -4.69
C THR A 421 -43.82 -31.14 -5.49
N LYS A 422 -44.93 -30.57 -5.92
CA LYS A 422 -45.97 -31.27 -6.70
C LYS A 422 -46.06 -30.88 -8.16
N GLU A 423 -45.46 -29.80 -8.63
CA GLU A 423 -45.51 -29.42 -10.05
C GLU A 423 -44.39 -29.99 -10.93
N THR A 424 -43.31 -30.55 -10.34
CA THR A 424 -42.20 -31.13 -11.10
C THR A 424 -42.37 -32.61 -11.43
N LYS A 425 -43.47 -33.26 -11.03
CA LYS A 425 -43.76 -34.68 -11.35
C LYS A 425 -44.84 -34.91 -12.41
N SER A 426 -45.49 -33.88 -12.90
CA SER A 426 -46.59 -34.02 -13.90
C SER A 426 -46.15 -33.77 -15.35
N GLN A 427 -44.87 -33.40 -15.61
CA GLN A 427 -44.40 -33.16 -16.99
C GLN A 427 -43.47 -34.24 -17.56
N ALA A 428 -43.27 -35.37 -16.86
CA ALA A 428 -42.39 -36.44 -17.31
C ALA A 428 -43.11 -37.69 -17.87
N GLU A 429 -44.44 -37.72 -17.95
CA GLU A 429 -45.22 -38.89 -18.42
C GLU A 429 -46.00 -38.69 -19.73
N GLU A 430 -45.81 -37.61 -20.46
CA GLU A 430 -46.50 -37.39 -21.74
C GLU A 430 -45.54 -37.25 -22.94
N LYS A 431 -44.56 -38.17 -23.04
CA LYS A 431 -43.82 -38.44 -24.28
C LYS A 431 -43.26 -39.87 -24.24
N LYS A 432 -44.15 -40.83 -24.51
CA LYS A 432 -43.81 -42.09 -25.15
C LYS A 432 -44.87 -42.44 -26.16
#